data_89c042310936b4571ec6b7d34a7763d8
#
_entry.id   89c042310936b4571ec6b7d34a7763d8
#
_cell.length_a   1.000
_cell.length_b   1.000
_cell.length_c   1.000
_cell.angle_alpha   90.00
_cell.angle_beta   90.00
_cell.angle_gamma   90.00
#
_symmetry.space_group_name_H-M   'P 1'
#
loop_
_entity.id
_entity.type
_entity.pdbx_description
1 polymer ?
#
loop_
_entity_poly.entity_id
_entity_poly.type
_entity_poly.pdbx_seq_one_letter_code
_entity_poly.pdbx_strand_id
1 'polypeptide(L)'
;ALAGREFTWDAAKYCANIAYAAERLQDHTGKKPLPVFRAPGGKTSARLLAAAEACGYKHVGWSPAGFLGDELSSESHPNDALLKRALADIRAGDILLAHLGIWSRKDPWAPAVLEPLIVGLKERGFCFRTLREHPDYQRWITAHGG
;
A
#
# COMPACT_ATOMS: atom_id res chain seq x y z
N ALA A 1 -8.09 -11.61 -11.99
CA ALA A 1 -7.08 -10.84 -11.26
C ALA A 1 -5.93 -10.46 -12.18
N LEU A 2 -5.42 -9.23 -12.07
CA LEU A 2 -4.31 -8.72 -12.90
C LEU A 2 -2.94 -9.15 -12.39
N ALA A 3 -2.85 -9.58 -11.13
CA ALA A 3 -1.58 -9.90 -10.49
C ALA A 3 -0.74 -10.90 -11.28
N GLY A 4 0.37 -10.43 -11.84
CA GLY A 4 1.31 -11.20 -12.64
C GLY A 4 1.09 -11.15 -14.15
N ARG A 5 -0.07 -10.72 -14.66
CA ARG A 5 -0.29 -10.57 -16.10
C ARG A 5 0.51 -9.41 -16.70
N GLU A 6 0.71 -8.37 -15.92
CA GLU A 6 1.47 -7.17 -16.26
C GLU A 6 2.93 -7.47 -16.61
N PHE A 7 3.47 -8.61 -16.19
CA PHE A 7 4.83 -9.02 -16.54
C PHE A 7 5.02 -9.29 -18.04
N THR A 8 3.93 -9.53 -18.76
CA THR A 8 3.95 -9.72 -20.22
C THR A 8 3.73 -8.42 -21.01
N TRP A 9 3.39 -7.31 -20.32
CA TRP A 9 3.10 -6.04 -20.97
C TRP A 9 4.37 -5.28 -21.33
N ASP A 10 4.31 -4.52 -22.41
CA ASP A 10 5.30 -3.51 -22.73
C ASP A 10 5.15 -2.27 -21.81
N ALA A 11 6.11 -1.37 -21.90
CA ALA A 11 6.12 -0.14 -21.07
C ALA A 11 4.89 0.74 -21.34
N ALA A 12 4.49 0.91 -22.59
CA ALA A 12 3.37 1.76 -22.97
C ALA A 12 2.06 1.24 -22.38
N LYS A 13 1.81 -0.05 -22.48
CA LYS A 13 0.61 -0.69 -21.91
C LYS A 13 0.60 -0.61 -20.38
N TYR A 14 1.76 -0.78 -19.73
CA TYR A 14 1.87 -0.68 -18.29
C TYR A 14 1.56 0.75 -17.81
N CYS A 15 2.17 1.75 -18.45
CA CYS A 15 1.89 3.17 -18.19
C CYS A 15 0.42 3.54 -18.40
N ALA A 16 -0.15 3.12 -19.52
CA ALA A 16 -1.56 3.39 -19.83
C ALA A 16 -2.51 2.79 -18.77
N ASN A 17 -2.18 1.62 -18.23
CA ASN A 17 -2.97 0.99 -17.19
C ASN A 17 -2.90 1.75 -15.85
N ILE A 18 -1.72 2.26 -15.47
CA ILE A 18 -1.57 3.09 -14.27
C ILE A 18 -2.32 4.41 -14.44
N ALA A 19 -2.17 5.07 -15.59
CA ALA A 19 -2.85 6.32 -15.91
C ALA A 19 -4.38 6.17 -15.88
N TYR A 20 -4.89 5.11 -16.48
CA TYR A 20 -6.33 4.79 -16.42
C TYR A 20 -6.86 4.67 -14.98
N ALA A 21 -6.11 3.98 -14.11
CA ALA A 21 -6.51 3.89 -12.70
C ALA A 21 -6.49 5.26 -12.00
N ALA A 22 -5.51 6.10 -12.31
CA ALA A 22 -5.43 7.47 -11.78
C ALA A 22 -6.60 8.34 -12.26
N GLU A 23 -6.96 8.28 -13.54
CA GLU A 23 -8.13 8.96 -14.10
C GLU A 23 -9.42 8.54 -13.41
N ARG A 24 -9.64 7.24 -13.23
CA ARG A 24 -10.82 6.72 -12.53
C ARG A 24 -10.90 7.21 -11.08
N LEU A 25 -9.77 7.27 -10.37
CA LEU A 25 -9.74 7.84 -9.03
C LEU A 25 -10.08 9.33 -9.04
N GLN A 26 -9.56 10.07 -10.00
CA GLN A 26 -9.88 11.49 -10.16
C GLN A 26 -11.36 11.72 -10.45
N ASP A 27 -11.95 10.92 -11.33
CA ASP A 27 -13.38 11.00 -11.66
C ASP A 27 -14.27 10.81 -10.42
N HIS A 28 -13.89 9.85 -9.54
CA HIS A 28 -14.66 9.57 -8.33
C HIS A 28 -14.42 10.55 -7.18
N THR A 29 -13.22 11.11 -7.09
CA THR A 29 -12.82 11.94 -5.93
C THR A 29 -12.82 13.43 -6.23
N GLY A 30 -12.87 13.82 -7.50
CA GLY A 30 -12.68 15.21 -7.95
C GLY A 30 -11.26 15.74 -7.72
N LYS A 31 -10.31 14.90 -7.30
CA LYS A 31 -8.93 15.30 -6.98
C LYS A 31 -7.93 14.48 -7.78
N LYS A 32 -6.90 15.16 -8.29
CA LYS A 32 -5.77 14.49 -8.95
C LYS A 32 -5.07 13.58 -7.95
N PRO A 33 -4.92 12.27 -8.23
CA PRO A 33 -4.17 11.37 -7.37
C PRO A 33 -2.69 11.74 -7.28
N LEU A 34 -2.02 11.27 -6.23
CA LEU A 34 -0.57 11.34 -6.14
C LEU A 34 0.08 10.56 -7.28
N PRO A 35 1.27 10.99 -7.78
CA PRO A 35 2.02 10.28 -8.82
C PRO A 35 2.70 9.01 -8.26
N VAL A 36 1.92 8.19 -7.60
CA VAL A 36 2.34 6.92 -7.01
C VAL A 36 1.33 5.82 -7.32
N PHE A 37 1.78 4.58 -7.33
CA PHE A 37 0.91 3.43 -7.53
C PHE A 37 1.38 2.24 -6.70
N ARG A 38 0.49 1.27 -6.52
CA ARG A 38 0.84 -0.04 -5.97
C ARG A 38 0.54 -1.12 -6.99
N ALA A 39 1.54 -1.95 -7.28
CA ALA A 39 1.39 -3.06 -8.20
C ALA A 39 0.39 -4.10 -7.66
N PRO A 40 -0.45 -4.70 -8.53
CA PRO A 40 -1.37 -5.76 -8.13
C PRO A 40 -0.65 -6.92 -7.44
N GLY A 41 -1.14 -7.29 -6.24
CA GLY A 41 -0.50 -8.32 -5.39
C GLY A 41 0.93 -7.98 -4.93
N GLY A 42 1.35 -6.72 -5.04
CA GLY A 42 2.70 -6.28 -4.68
C GLY A 42 3.81 -6.81 -5.61
N LYS A 43 3.46 -7.45 -6.71
CA LYS A 43 4.42 -8.07 -7.64
C LYS A 43 5.04 -7.04 -8.57
N THR A 44 6.37 -6.94 -8.55
CA THR A 44 7.14 -6.00 -9.36
C THR A 44 8.29 -6.67 -10.09
N SER A 45 8.86 -5.97 -11.07
CA SER A 45 10.14 -6.28 -11.68
C SER A 45 10.88 -4.99 -11.99
N ALA A 46 12.21 -5.04 -12.09
CA ALA A 46 13.01 -3.86 -12.41
C ALA A 46 12.53 -3.19 -13.72
N ARG A 47 12.17 -3.96 -14.74
CA ARG A 47 11.64 -3.45 -16.01
C ARG A 47 10.33 -2.67 -15.83
N LEU A 48 9.38 -3.19 -15.06
CA LEU A 48 8.08 -2.54 -14.84
C LEU A 48 8.20 -1.30 -13.96
N LEU A 49 9.07 -1.34 -12.94
CA LEU A 49 9.34 -0.18 -12.09
C LEU A 49 9.96 0.96 -12.93
N ALA A 50 10.97 0.66 -13.75
CA ALA A 50 11.56 1.65 -14.64
C ALA A 50 10.55 2.21 -15.64
N ALA A 51 9.67 1.38 -16.19
CA ALA A 51 8.59 1.84 -17.08
C ALA A 51 7.63 2.79 -16.37
N ALA A 52 7.22 2.47 -15.14
CA ALA A 52 6.34 3.33 -14.37
C ALA A 52 7.00 4.68 -14.02
N GLU A 53 8.27 4.68 -13.62
CA GLU A 53 9.01 5.90 -13.33
C GLU A 53 9.18 6.79 -14.57
N ALA A 54 9.44 6.18 -15.73
CA ALA A 54 9.54 6.90 -17.00
C ALA A 54 8.22 7.61 -17.40
N CYS A 55 7.07 7.11 -16.96
CA CYS A 55 5.78 7.76 -17.17
C CYS A 55 5.23 8.51 -15.94
N GLY A 56 6.10 8.81 -14.97
CA GLY A 56 5.79 9.72 -13.87
C GLY A 56 5.14 9.07 -12.64
N TYR A 57 5.20 7.73 -12.50
CA TYR A 57 4.62 7.04 -11.36
C TYR A 57 5.66 6.26 -10.55
N LYS A 58 5.72 6.45 -9.25
CA LYS A 58 6.60 5.69 -8.35
C LYS A 58 5.82 4.61 -7.61
N HIS A 59 6.38 3.40 -7.57
CA HIS A 59 5.76 2.30 -6.84
C HIS A 59 5.87 2.50 -5.32
N VAL A 60 4.77 2.24 -4.62
CA VAL A 60 4.72 2.19 -3.16
C VAL A 60 4.46 0.76 -2.72
N GLY A 61 5.44 0.17 -2.05
CA GLY A 61 5.29 -1.10 -1.35
C GLY A 61 4.86 -0.91 0.11
N TRP A 62 5.25 -1.86 0.92
CA TRP A 62 5.15 -1.81 2.38
C TRP A 62 6.44 -2.36 2.98
N SER A 63 6.75 -1.98 4.21
CA SER A 63 7.88 -2.54 4.93
C SER A 63 7.59 -3.97 5.41
N PRO A 64 8.59 -4.79 5.66
CA PRO A 64 8.37 -6.16 6.16
C PRO A 64 7.48 -6.22 7.40
N ALA A 65 7.70 -5.33 8.39
CA ALA A 65 6.85 -5.22 9.57
C ALA A 65 5.49 -4.57 9.27
N GLY A 66 5.39 -3.84 8.16
CA GLY A 66 4.15 -3.22 7.70
C GLY A 66 3.18 -4.17 7.02
N PHE A 67 3.58 -5.39 6.69
CA PHE A 67 2.66 -6.43 6.26
C PHE A 67 1.86 -6.94 7.46
N LEU A 68 0.66 -6.41 7.64
CA LEU A 68 -0.15 -6.69 8.82
C LEU A 68 -0.74 -8.11 8.85
N GLY A 69 -0.76 -8.80 7.71
CA GLY A 69 -1.23 -10.17 7.60
C GLY A 69 -2.75 -10.31 7.60
N ASP A 70 -3.46 -9.22 7.43
CA ASP A 70 -4.92 -9.15 7.44
C ASP A 70 -5.60 -9.91 6.28
N GLU A 71 -4.84 -10.34 5.29
CA GLU A 71 -5.29 -11.21 4.19
C GLU A 71 -5.02 -12.71 4.45
N LEU A 72 -4.32 -13.05 5.53
CA LEU A 72 -4.01 -14.44 5.88
C LEU A 72 -5.23 -15.11 6.55
N SER A 73 -5.24 -16.46 6.54
CA SER A 73 -6.32 -17.23 7.16
C SER A 73 -6.45 -16.93 8.66
N SER A 74 -7.69 -16.70 9.12
CA SER A 74 -8.02 -16.51 10.54
C SER A 74 -7.60 -17.68 11.43
N GLU A 75 -7.63 -18.89 10.91
CA GLU A 75 -7.33 -20.11 11.68
C GLU A 75 -5.86 -20.21 12.07
N SER A 76 -4.97 -19.80 11.14
CA SER A 76 -3.52 -19.81 11.37
C SER A 76 -2.97 -18.46 11.83
N HIS A 77 -3.71 -17.39 11.61
CA HIS A 77 -3.29 -16.02 11.93
C HIS A 77 -4.48 -15.25 12.53
N PRO A 78 -4.87 -15.56 13.77
CA PRO A 78 -5.96 -14.87 14.45
C PRO A 78 -5.61 -13.41 14.72
N ASN A 79 -6.63 -12.57 14.83
CA ASN A 79 -6.50 -11.12 14.94
C ASN A 79 -5.60 -10.67 16.11
N ASP A 80 -5.71 -11.32 17.26
CA ASP A 80 -4.90 -11.01 18.45
C ASP A 80 -3.40 -11.28 18.23
N ALA A 81 -3.05 -12.37 17.57
CA ALA A 81 -1.67 -12.69 17.21
C ALA A 81 -1.10 -11.71 16.20
N LEU A 82 -1.90 -11.30 15.20
CA LEU A 82 -1.50 -10.29 14.21
C LEU A 82 -1.30 -8.93 14.87
N LEU A 83 -2.21 -8.51 15.75
CA LEU A 83 -2.09 -7.26 16.50
C LEU A 83 -0.83 -7.24 17.38
N LYS A 84 -0.61 -8.30 18.15
CA LYS A 84 0.56 -8.44 19.02
C LYS A 84 1.86 -8.34 18.22
N ARG A 85 1.95 -9.02 17.06
CA ARG A 85 3.11 -8.97 16.18
C ARG A 85 3.31 -7.57 15.62
N ALA A 86 2.27 -6.94 15.09
CA ALA A 86 2.36 -5.59 14.53
C ALA A 86 2.83 -4.58 15.58
N LEU A 87 2.28 -4.62 16.79
CA LEU A 87 2.72 -3.76 17.88
C LEU A 87 4.17 -4.02 18.29
N ALA A 88 4.68 -5.24 18.21
CA ALA A 88 6.06 -5.56 18.55
C ALA A 88 7.06 -5.13 17.46
N ASP A 89 6.71 -5.32 16.20
CA ASP A 89 7.68 -5.28 15.09
C ASP A 89 7.74 -3.94 14.35
N ILE A 90 6.64 -3.17 14.31
CA ILE A 90 6.58 -1.88 13.60
C ILE A 90 7.58 -0.88 14.16
N ARG A 91 8.27 -0.19 13.26
CA ARG A 91 9.28 0.84 13.55
C ARG A 91 8.92 2.16 12.86
N ALA A 92 9.58 3.23 13.29
CA ALA A 92 9.43 4.54 12.65
C ALA A 92 9.90 4.48 11.18
N GLY A 93 9.09 5.06 10.30
CA GLY A 93 9.31 5.02 8.86
C GLY A 93 8.70 3.82 8.14
N ASP A 94 8.06 2.88 8.86
CA ASP A 94 7.38 1.77 8.22
C ASP A 94 6.12 2.22 7.47
N ILE A 95 5.94 1.66 6.26
CA ILE A 95 4.71 1.80 5.50
C ILE A 95 3.83 0.57 5.78
N LEU A 96 2.65 0.82 6.31
CA LEU A 96 1.70 -0.22 6.69
C LEU A 96 0.73 -0.53 5.56
N LEU A 97 0.45 -1.82 5.34
CA LEU A 97 -0.55 -2.31 4.40
C LEU A 97 -1.72 -2.93 5.16
N ALA A 98 -2.90 -2.36 5.01
CA ALA A 98 -4.15 -2.90 5.52
C ALA A 98 -5.20 -2.96 4.41
N HIS A 99 -6.06 -3.98 4.46
CA HIS A 99 -7.24 -4.10 3.61
C HIS A 99 -8.49 -3.76 4.42
N LEU A 100 -9.42 -3.02 3.83
CA LEU A 100 -10.67 -2.64 4.50
C LEU A 100 -11.67 -3.78 4.62
N GLY A 101 -11.45 -4.85 3.87
CA GLY A 101 -12.28 -6.06 3.95
C GLY A 101 -11.67 -7.19 3.16
N ILE A 102 -11.47 -8.31 3.82
CA ILE A 102 -11.08 -9.58 3.21
C ILE A 102 -12.22 -10.57 3.45
N TRP A 103 -13.02 -10.78 2.43
CA TRP A 103 -14.22 -11.62 2.49
C TRP A 103 -13.95 -13.07 2.92
N SER A 104 -12.74 -13.57 2.72
CA SER A 104 -12.33 -14.92 3.09
C SER A 104 -11.98 -15.09 4.57
N ARG A 105 -11.85 -13.99 5.32
CA ARG A 105 -11.59 -14.10 6.77
C ARG A 105 -12.89 -14.28 7.55
N LYS A 106 -12.84 -15.16 8.55
CA LYS A 106 -13.95 -15.39 9.50
C LYS A 106 -14.01 -14.31 10.58
N ASP A 107 -12.85 -13.73 10.94
CA ASP A 107 -12.68 -12.63 11.87
C ASP A 107 -12.08 -11.42 11.13
N PRO A 108 -12.90 -10.51 10.60
CA PRO A 108 -12.41 -9.37 9.83
C PRO A 108 -11.37 -8.54 10.62
N TRP A 109 -10.25 -8.22 9.98
CA TRP A 109 -9.24 -7.38 10.58
C TRP A 109 -9.74 -5.94 10.82
N ALA A 110 -10.28 -5.33 9.80
CA ALA A 110 -10.81 -3.98 9.88
C ALA A 110 -12.35 -4.01 10.06
N PRO A 111 -12.93 -3.19 10.94
CA PRO A 111 -12.23 -2.22 11.80
C PRO A 111 -11.71 -2.79 13.14
N ALA A 112 -12.06 -4.03 13.49
CA ALA A 112 -11.89 -4.61 14.83
C ALA A 112 -10.46 -4.53 15.39
N VAL A 113 -9.44 -4.67 14.56
CA VAL A 113 -8.03 -4.65 14.97
C VAL A 113 -7.32 -3.36 14.58
N LEU A 114 -7.82 -2.67 13.55
CA LEU A 114 -7.18 -1.44 13.06
C LEU A 114 -7.17 -0.34 14.14
N GLU A 115 -8.27 -0.15 14.86
CA GLU A 115 -8.35 0.83 15.94
C GLU A 115 -7.40 0.50 17.10
N PRO A 116 -7.39 -0.71 17.69
CA PRO A 116 -6.41 -1.10 18.69
C PRO A 116 -4.96 -0.97 18.22
N LEU A 117 -4.66 -1.24 16.96
CA LEU A 117 -3.32 -1.04 16.40
C LEU A 117 -2.94 0.44 16.39
N ILE A 118 -3.82 1.31 15.93
CA ILE A 118 -3.57 2.76 15.89
C ILE A 118 -3.36 3.30 17.31
N VAL A 119 -4.21 2.92 18.24
CA VAL A 119 -4.10 3.33 19.65
C VAL A 119 -2.78 2.86 20.25
N GLY A 120 -2.48 1.56 20.15
CA GLY A 120 -1.26 1.00 20.73
C GLY A 120 0.03 1.56 20.11
N LEU A 121 0.04 1.89 18.81
CA LEU A 121 1.19 2.57 18.21
C LEU A 121 1.33 4.00 18.72
N LYS A 122 0.23 4.75 18.88
CA LYS A 122 0.25 6.10 19.48
C LYS A 122 0.76 6.09 20.91
N GLU A 123 0.33 5.14 21.73
CA GLU A 123 0.81 4.96 23.11
C GLU A 123 2.31 4.68 23.16
N ARG A 124 2.87 4.05 22.13
CA ARG A 124 4.31 3.85 21.94
C ARG A 124 5.03 5.07 21.36
N GLY A 125 4.36 6.21 21.20
CA GLY A 125 4.93 7.45 20.71
C GLY A 125 5.01 7.59 19.19
N PHE A 126 4.36 6.70 18.41
CA PHE A 126 4.30 6.84 16.96
C PHE A 126 3.31 7.91 16.52
N CYS A 127 3.66 8.63 15.46
CA CYS A 127 2.78 9.51 14.70
C CYS A 127 2.52 8.91 13.33
N PHE A 128 1.26 8.96 12.88
CA PHE A 128 0.90 8.57 11.51
C PHE A 128 1.09 9.75 10.57
N ARG A 129 1.72 9.49 9.44
CA ARG A 129 1.99 10.47 8.38
C ARG A 129 1.49 9.96 7.04
N THR A 130 1.33 10.87 6.10
CA THR A 130 1.00 10.53 4.73
C THR A 130 2.25 10.26 3.89
N LEU A 131 2.09 9.63 2.73
CA LEU A 131 3.20 9.44 1.77
C LEU A 131 3.83 10.76 1.31
N ARG A 132 3.09 11.88 1.37
CA ARG A 132 3.61 13.22 1.06
C ARG A 132 4.75 13.64 1.99
N GLU A 133 4.77 13.10 3.19
CA GLU A 133 5.75 13.41 4.23
C GLU A 133 6.82 12.30 4.37
N HIS A 134 6.66 11.19 3.65
CA HIS A 134 7.60 10.07 3.75
C HIS A 134 8.89 10.38 2.99
N PRO A 135 10.09 10.21 3.60
CA PRO A 135 11.37 10.58 2.98
C PRO A 135 11.61 10.02 1.58
N ASP A 136 11.20 8.76 1.34
CA ASP A 136 11.42 8.08 0.06
C ASP A 136 10.49 8.56 -1.06
N TYR A 137 9.37 9.22 -0.72
CA TYR A 137 8.34 9.61 -1.68
C TYR A 137 8.14 11.13 -1.79
N GLN A 138 8.46 11.87 -0.76
CA GLN A 138 8.22 13.33 -0.70
C GLN A 138 8.84 14.06 -1.91
N ARG A 139 10.11 13.80 -2.21
CA ARG A 139 10.79 14.44 -3.35
C ARG A 139 10.13 14.09 -4.68
N TRP A 140 9.79 12.81 -4.87
CA TRP A 140 9.11 12.36 -6.08
C TRP A 140 7.75 13.03 -6.26
N ILE A 141 6.92 13.00 -5.21
CA ILE A 141 5.58 13.57 -5.23
C ILE A 141 5.63 15.07 -5.55
N THR A 142 6.54 15.81 -4.92
CA THR A 142 6.72 17.24 -5.18
C THR A 142 7.16 17.50 -6.63
N ALA A 143 8.08 16.71 -7.17
CA ALA A 143 8.60 16.89 -8.53
C ALA A 143 7.58 16.54 -9.63
N HIS A 144 6.61 15.67 -9.37
CA HIS A 144 5.65 15.15 -10.35
C HIS A 144 4.21 15.67 -10.16
N GLY A 145 4.04 16.75 -9.39
CA GLY A 145 2.77 17.48 -9.29
C GLY A 145 1.80 16.94 -8.26
N GLY A 146 2.36 16.46 -7.16
CA GLY A 146 1.59 16.15 -5.96
C GLY A 146 1.29 17.38 -5.11
#